data_2aa0a0b4f1b4b9b3a40adaaa894ad2d6
#
_entry.id   2aa0a0b4f1b4b9b3a40adaaa894ad2d6
#
_cell.length_a   1.000
_cell.length_b   1.000
_cell.length_c   1.000
_cell.angle_alpha   90.00
_cell.angle_beta   90.00
_cell.angle_gamma   90.00
#
_symmetry.space_group_name_H-M   'P 1'
#
loop_
_entity.id
_entity.type
_entity.pdbx_description
1 polymer ?
#
loop_
_entity_poly.entity_id
_entity_poly.type
_entity_poly.pdbx_seq_one_letter_code
_entity_poly.pdbx_strand_id
1 'polypeptide(L)' 'MITVEMHQECIKAALEECMKECGVSRYEAAYMMAFDFYECAGFDTEVLEKELKAMSEEALIHHVLTEM' A
#
# COMPACT_ATOMS: atom_id res chain seq x y z
N MET A 1 -1.11 10.67 21.20
CA MET A 1 0.04 10.19 20.41
C MET A 1 -0.29 8.90 19.70
N ILE A 2 -0.04 8.85 18.38
CA ILE A 2 -0.34 7.66 17.59
C ILE A 2 0.82 6.66 17.72
N THR A 3 0.51 5.43 18.12
CA THR A 3 1.50 4.37 18.22
C THR A 3 1.67 3.68 16.85
N VAL A 4 2.75 2.91 16.69
CA VAL A 4 2.99 2.14 15.47
C VAL A 4 1.83 1.16 15.23
N GLU A 5 1.33 0.53 16.29
CA GLU A 5 0.20 -0.40 16.18
C GLU A 5 -1.08 0.29 15.70
N MET A 6 -1.37 1.47 16.21
CA MET A 6 -2.53 2.24 15.78
C MET A 6 -2.42 2.64 14.32
N HIS A 7 -1.23 3.03 13.89
CA HIS A 7 -0.97 3.37 12.50
C HIS A 7 -1.18 2.16 11.59
N GLN A 8 -0.66 1.01 11.98
CA GLN A 8 -0.83 -0.22 11.21
C GLN A 8 -2.30 -0.63 11.10
N GLU A 9 -3.07 -0.46 12.17
CA GLU A 9 -4.49 -0.76 12.14
C GLU A 9 -5.26 0.18 11.22
N CYS A 10 -4.90 1.45 11.18
CA CYS A 10 -5.50 2.40 10.26
C CYS A 10 -5.22 2.01 8.81
N ILE A 11 -3.99 1.60 8.52
CA ILE A 11 -3.60 1.17 7.17
C ILE A 11 -4.36 -0.11 6.78
N LYS A 12 -4.48 -1.06 7.71
CA LYS A 12 -5.25 -2.30 7.46
C LYS A 12 -6.70 -2.00 7.14
N ALA A 13 -7.32 -1.11 7.90
CA ALA A 13 -8.71 -0.71 7.68
C ALA A 13 -8.88 -0.04 6.32
N ALA A 14 -7.96 0.85 5.94
CA ALA A 14 -7.98 1.52 4.65
C ALA A 14 -7.80 0.50 3.51
N LEU A 15 -6.95 -0.49 3.70
CA LEU A 15 -6.71 -1.56 2.74
C LEU A 15 -7.98 -2.38 2.50
N GLU A 16 -8.65 -2.80 3.57
CA GLU A 16 -9.88 -3.56 3.50
C GLU A 16 -11.01 -2.76 2.83
N GLU A 17 -11.11 -1.50 3.15
CA GLU A 17 -12.10 -0.61 2.55
C GLU A 17 -11.85 -0.46 1.05
N CYS A 18 -10.60 -0.31 0.65
CA CYS A 18 -10.23 -0.24 -0.76
C CYS A 18 -10.61 -1.52 -1.49
N MET A 19 -10.38 -2.67 -0.87
CA MET A 19 -10.78 -3.96 -1.44
C MET A 19 -12.27 -4.04 -1.69
N LYS A 20 -13.07 -3.56 -0.74
CA LYS A 20 -14.53 -3.57 -0.85
C LYS A 20 -15.04 -2.59 -1.91
N GLU A 21 -14.55 -1.38 -1.90
CA GLU A 21 -15.02 -0.33 -2.80
C GLU A 21 -14.62 -0.58 -4.25
N CYS A 22 -13.40 -1.05 -4.46
CA CYS A 22 -12.88 -1.27 -5.80
C CYS A 22 -13.09 -2.69 -6.30
N GLY A 23 -13.47 -3.62 -5.44
CA GLY A 23 -13.63 -5.01 -5.82
C GLY A 23 -12.33 -5.68 -6.23
N VAL A 24 -11.22 -5.29 -5.61
CA VAL A 24 -9.88 -5.78 -5.94
C VAL A 24 -9.33 -6.69 -4.84
N SER A 25 -8.28 -7.44 -5.15
CA SER A 25 -7.59 -8.29 -4.20
C SER A 25 -6.77 -7.45 -3.22
N ARG A 26 -6.30 -8.09 -2.15
CA ARG A 26 -5.44 -7.42 -1.17
C ARG A 26 -4.14 -6.92 -1.82
N TYR A 27 -3.57 -7.71 -2.70
CA TYR A 27 -2.37 -7.32 -3.43
C TYR A 27 -2.62 -6.05 -4.26
N GLU A 28 -3.71 -6.03 -5.02
CA GLU A 28 -4.03 -4.87 -5.84
C GLU A 28 -4.32 -3.63 -5.01
N ALA A 29 -5.03 -3.80 -3.89
CA ALA A 29 -5.31 -2.69 -2.98
C ALA A 29 -4.01 -2.13 -2.40
N ALA A 30 -3.10 -2.99 -1.96
CA ALA A 30 -1.80 -2.57 -1.43
C ALA A 30 -0.97 -1.87 -2.50
N TYR A 31 -1.00 -2.39 -3.72
CA TYR A 31 -0.32 -1.78 -4.87
C TYR A 31 -0.83 -0.37 -5.13
N MET A 32 -2.15 -0.22 -5.19
CA MET A 32 -2.78 1.07 -5.44
C MET A 32 -2.44 2.09 -4.36
N MET A 33 -2.47 1.69 -3.11
CA MET A 33 -2.14 2.56 -1.99
C MET A 33 -0.68 3.00 -2.04
N ALA A 34 0.23 2.06 -2.25
CA ALA A 34 1.66 2.37 -2.33
C ALA A 34 1.98 3.25 -3.54
N PHE A 35 1.41 2.93 -4.68
CA PHE A 35 1.61 3.69 -5.92
C PHE A 35 1.17 5.13 -5.74
N ASP A 36 -0.04 5.33 -5.22
CA ASP A 36 -0.62 6.66 -5.00
C ASP A 36 0.23 7.47 -4.02
N PHE A 37 0.64 6.84 -2.93
CA PHE A 37 1.47 7.49 -1.91
C PHE A 37 2.79 8.00 -2.50
N TYR A 38 3.51 7.14 -3.22
CA TYR A 38 4.81 7.53 -3.76
C TYR A 38 4.69 8.45 -4.97
N GLU A 39 3.64 8.33 -5.76
CA GLU A 39 3.38 9.26 -6.85
C GLU A 39 3.16 10.67 -6.31
N CYS A 40 2.38 10.80 -5.25
CA CYS A 40 2.15 12.08 -4.58
C CYS A 40 3.44 12.65 -3.98
N ALA A 41 4.38 11.79 -3.61
CA ALA A 41 5.68 12.22 -3.09
C ALA A 41 6.67 12.63 -4.19
N GLY A 42 6.29 12.49 -5.46
CA GLY A 42 7.11 12.92 -6.58
C GLY A 42 7.98 11.86 -7.21
N PHE A 43 7.76 10.59 -6.90
CA PHE A 43 8.52 9.49 -7.50
C PHE A 43 8.10 9.23 -8.95
N ASP A 44 9.04 8.76 -9.76
CA ASP A 44 8.79 8.41 -11.15
C ASP A 44 7.87 7.20 -11.24
N THR A 45 6.76 7.30 -12.00
CA THR A 45 5.75 6.26 -12.08
C THR A 45 6.26 4.98 -12.75
N GLU A 46 7.18 5.08 -13.71
CA GLU A 46 7.76 3.90 -14.36
C GLU A 46 8.62 3.09 -13.40
N VAL A 47 9.41 3.78 -12.58
CA VAL A 47 10.26 3.15 -11.58
C VAL A 47 9.38 2.53 -10.48
N LEU A 48 8.35 3.24 -10.04
CA LEU A 48 7.40 2.75 -9.04
C LEU A 48 6.74 1.46 -9.50
N GLU A 49 6.24 1.45 -10.72
CA GLU A 49 5.56 0.28 -11.28
C GLU A 49 6.49 -0.94 -11.28
N LYS A 50 7.73 -0.75 -11.71
CA LYS A 50 8.72 -1.81 -11.74
C LYS A 50 9.02 -2.37 -10.35
N GLU A 51 9.28 -1.49 -9.41
CA GLU A 51 9.65 -1.89 -8.05
C GLU A 51 8.51 -2.55 -7.30
N LEU A 52 7.31 -2.00 -7.41
CA LEU A 52 6.14 -2.55 -6.73
C LEU A 52 5.74 -3.91 -7.31
N LYS A 53 5.84 -4.08 -8.63
CA LYS A 53 5.53 -5.36 -9.27
C LYS A 53 6.58 -6.43 -8.98
N ALA A 54 7.79 -6.04 -8.64
CA ALA A 54 8.85 -6.97 -8.26
C ALA A 54 8.65 -7.55 -6.86
N MET A 55 7.81 -6.93 -6.05
CA MET A 55 7.53 -7.40 -4.69
C MET A 55 6.49 -8.52 -4.69
N SER A 56 6.66 -9.50 -3.79
CA SER A 56 5.64 -10.51 -3.55
C SER A 56 4.48 -9.85 -2.81
N GLU A 57 3.32 -10.53 -2.78
CA GLU A 57 2.16 -10.04 -2.05
C GLU A 57 2.47 -9.76 -0.58
N GLU A 58 3.16 -10.69 0.08
CA GLU A 58 3.53 -10.53 1.48
C GLU A 58 4.49 -9.37 1.68
N ALA A 59 5.48 -9.23 0.81
CA ALA A 59 6.45 -8.15 0.90
C ALA A 59 5.79 -6.79 0.69
N LEU A 60 4.88 -6.69 -0.27
CA LEU A 60 4.17 -5.45 -0.56
C LEU A 60 3.25 -5.05 0.59
N ILE A 61 2.50 -6.00 1.13
CA ILE A 61 1.62 -5.74 2.26
C ILE A 61 2.43 -5.32 3.49
N HIS A 62 3.54 -6.00 3.76
CA HIS A 62 4.43 -5.65 4.85
C HIS A 62 4.99 -4.23 4.67
N HIS A 63 5.40 -3.89 3.45
CA HIS A 63 5.91 -2.56 3.11
C HIS A 63 4.86 -1.48 3.38
N VAL A 64 3.63 -1.71 2.93
CA VAL A 64 2.54 -0.76 3.14
C VAL A 64 2.25 -0.56 4.63
N LEU A 65 2.29 -1.63 5.41
CA LEU A 65 2.00 -1.56 6.85
C LEU A 65 3.13 -0.94 7.67
N THR A 66 4.38 -1.11 7.25
CA THR A 66 5.53 -0.70 8.06
C THR A 66 6.29 0.51 7.54
N GLU A 67 6.30 0.73 6.23
CA GLU A 67 7.10 1.80 5.61
C GLU A 67 6.27 3.02 5.20
N MET A 68 4.98 2.86 5.16
CA MET A 68 4.06 3.95 4.88
C MET A 68 3.40 4.43 6.16
#